data_f3a1e264842753452bb84428d201d21f
#
_entry.id   f3a1e264842753452bb84428d201d21f
#
_cell.length_a   1.000
_cell.length_b   1.000
_cell.length_c   1.000
_cell.angle_alpha   90.00
_cell.angle_beta   90.00
_cell.angle_gamma   90.00
#
_symmetry.space_group_name_H-M   'P 1'
#
loop_
_entity.id
_entity.type
_entity.pdbx_description
1 polymer ?
#
loop_
_entity_poly.entity_id
_entity_poly.type
_entity_poly.pdbx_seq_one_letter_code
_entity_poly.pdbx_strand_id
1 'polypeptide(L)'
;MRINKFIANKGICSRRKADELIKEGKVKVNGKLVIELGLDVNEKDNVEIDGIESLESQNLVYFMLNKPKGYICSSSDEKGRKTVLDLVKTKERIYPVGRLDYDSEGLIILTNDGDLAFKLTHPKMQVSKTYVVKIKGQIKESELAVLRAGVKIGDVKYNKCKVKVIATDKNWTKLSIVLFEGKNREIRNMLDFIGKEVILLKRVAISELKLGGLSRGEFRPLKDFEIEYLKNI
;
A
#
# COMPACT_ATOMS: atom_id res chain seq x y z
N MET A 1 -3.38 20.54 11.72
CA MET A 1 -2.62 19.59 10.85
C MET A 1 -1.80 20.35 9.83
N ARG A 2 -0.77 19.76 9.23
CA ARG A 2 0.05 20.43 8.20
C ARG A 2 -0.78 20.80 6.98
N ILE A 3 -0.60 22.02 6.45
CA ILE A 3 -1.39 22.57 5.33
C ILE A 3 -1.37 21.68 4.09
N ASN A 4 -0.24 21.06 3.75
CA ASN A 4 -0.17 20.12 2.62
C ASN A 4 -1.02 18.87 2.84
N LYS A 5 -1.15 18.39 4.10
CA LYS A 5 -2.06 17.29 4.45
C LYS A 5 -3.51 17.74 4.36
N PHE A 6 -3.81 18.96 4.81
CA PHE A 6 -5.14 19.57 4.72
C PHE A 6 -5.62 19.64 3.26
N ILE A 7 -4.81 20.22 2.36
CA ILE A 7 -5.11 20.34 0.92
C ILE A 7 -5.31 18.94 0.29
N ALA A 8 -4.45 17.99 0.64
CA ALA A 8 -4.56 16.62 0.11
C ALA A 8 -5.81 15.89 0.60
N ASN A 9 -6.22 16.10 1.86
CA ASN A 9 -7.45 15.53 2.43
C ASN A 9 -8.73 16.10 1.77
N LYS A 10 -8.67 17.33 1.26
CA LYS A 10 -9.74 17.92 0.43
C LYS A 10 -9.77 17.34 -1.00
N GLY A 11 -8.88 16.43 -1.35
CA GLY A 11 -8.86 15.75 -2.64
C GLY A 11 -8.26 16.54 -3.81
N ILE A 12 -7.81 17.76 -3.57
CA ILE A 12 -7.32 18.67 -4.59
C ILE A 12 -6.11 18.09 -5.33
N CYS A 13 -5.08 17.68 -4.57
CA CYS A 13 -3.84 17.17 -5.15
C CYS A 13 -3.07 16.28 -4.16
N SER A 14 -1.90 15.78 -4.55
CA SER A 14 -1.01 15.09 -3.62
C SER A 14 -0.36 16.08 -2.65
N ARG A 15 0.12 15.61 -1.47
CA ARG A 15 0.87 16.45 -0.53
C ARG A 15 2.07 17.12 -1.17
N ARG A 16 2.79 16.43 -2.08
CA ARG A 16 3.94 16.99 -2.82
C ARG A 16 3.48 18.10 -3.76
N LYS A 17 2.39 17.89 -4.48
CA LYS A 17 1.84 18.94 -5.35
C LYS A 17 1.31 20.13 -4.55
N ALA A 18 0.75 19.91 -3.38
CA ALA A 18 0.38 20.98 -2.46
C ALA A 18 1.61 21.79 -2.00
N ASP A 19 2.73 21.11 -1.68
CA ASP A 19 4.00 21.78 -1.34
C ASP A 19 4.51 22.65 -2.53
N GLU A 20 4.36 22.20 -3.77
CA GLU A 20 4.68 22.98 -4.98
C GLU A 20 3.78 24.22 -5.10
N LEU A 21 2.46 24.06 -4.95
CA LEU A 21 1.50 25.18 -5.01
C LEU A 21 1.78 26.25 -3.94
N ILE A 22 2.18 25.82 -2.74
CA ILE A 22 2.58 26.73 -1.65
C ILE A 22 3.83 27.51 -2.06
N LYS A 23 4.87 26.87 -2.58
CA LYS A 23 6.11 27.51 -3.04
C LYS A 23 5.87 28.46 -4.20
N GLU A 24 4.92 28.14 -5.08
CA GLU A 24 4.52 28.98 -6.21
C GLU A 24 3.68 30.20 -5.78
N GLY A 25 3.39 30.36 -4.48
CA GLY A 25 2.57 31.46 -3.99
C GLY A 25 1.09 31.39 -4.38
N LYS A 26 0.57 30.19 -4.63
CA LYS A 26 -0.83 29.97 -5.06
C LYS A 26 -1.76 29.63 -3.90
N VAL A 27 -1.30 29.66 -2.66
CA VAL A 27 -2.09 29.27 -1.49
C VAL A 27 -2.19 30.43 -0.50
N LYS A 28 -3.42 30.74 -0.05
CA LYS A 28 -3.71 31.68 1.01
C LYS A 28 -4.37 30.98 2.19
N VAL A 29 -4.09 31.45 3.39
CA VAL A 29 -4.77 31.03 4.60
C VAL A 29 -5.29 32.28 5.32
N ASN A 30 -6.61 32.32 5.54
CA ASN A 30 -7.29 33.49 6.12
C ASN A 30 -6.93 34.81 5.39
N GLY A 31 -6.90 34.75 4.04
CA GLY A 31 -6.58 35.87 3.16
C GLY A 31 -5.08 36.23 3.06
N LYS A 32 -4.20 35.58 3.84
CA LYS A 32 -2.75 35.82 3.81
C LYS A 32 -2.04 34.79 2.95
N LEU A 33 -1.16 35.28 2.06
CA LEU A 33 -0.33 34.42 1.21
C LEU A 33 0.61 33.55 2.05
N VAL A 34 0.69 32.28 1.72
CA VAL A 34 1.57 31.30 2.38
C VAL A 34 2.57 30.76 1.36
N ILE A 35 3.86 30.95 1.62
CA ILE A 35 4.97 30.43 0.81
C ILE A 35 5.87 29.49 1.60
N GLU A 36 5.73 29.46 2.94
CA GLU A 36 6.50 28.60 3.81
C GLU A 36 5.84 27.24 3.96
N LEU A 37 6.66 26.18 3.83
CA LEU A 37 6.23 24.81 4.05
C LEU A 37 6.07 24.55 5.56
N GLY A 38 5.12 23.71 5.89
CA GLY A 38 4.98 23.20 7.26
C GLY A 38 4.08 24.04 8.16
N LEU A 39 3.35 25.03 7.64
CA LEU A 39 2.30 25.73 8.39
C LEU A 39 1.25 24.73 8.88
N ASP A 40 0.86 24.86 10.15
CA ASP A 40 -0.26 24.11 10.70
C ASP A 40 -1.56 24.88 10.52
N VAL A 41 -2.58 24.20 10.05
CA VAL A 41 -3.95 24.70 9.87
C VAL A 41 -4.95 23.79 10.56
N ASN A 42 -6.14 24.31 10.84
CA ASN A 42 -7.27 23.58 11.40
C ASN A 42 -8.51 23.75 10.51
N GLU A 43 -9.61 23.09 10.84
CA GLU A 43 -10.83 23.09 10.04
C GLU A 43 -11.56 24.44 9.97
N LYS A 44 -11.22 25.37 10.88
CA LYS A 44 -11.80 26.71 10.92
C LYS A 44 -11.04 27.70 10.02
N ASP A 45 -9.83 27.33 9.60
CA ASP A 45 -9.03 28.19 8.74
C ASP A 45 -9.57 28.14 7.30
N ASN A 46 -9.74 29.32 6.70
CA ASN A 46 -10.10 29.47 5.31
C ASN A 46 -8.84 29.32 4.45
N VAL A 47 -8.72 28.18 3.76
CA VAL A 47 -7.62 27.87 2.84
C VAL A 47 -8.13 28.08 1.42
N GLU A 48 -7.46 28.94 0.68
CA GLU A 48 -7.78 29.25 -0.73
C GLU A 48 -6.60 28.85 -1.60
N ILE A 49 -6.92 28.34 -2.80
CA ILE A 49 -5.91 27.95 -3.80
C ILE A 49 -6.30 28.59 -5.12
N ASP A 50 -5.39 29.34 -5.72
CA ASP A 50 -5.61 30.01 -6.99
C ASP A 50 -6.08 29.02 -8.08
N GLY A 51 -7.22 29.37 -8.73
CA GLY A 51 -7.84 28.54 -9.76
C GLY A 51 -8.69 27.38 -9.24
N ILE A 52 -8.96 27.31 -7.92
CA ILE A 52 -9.83 26.30 -7.30
C ILE A 52 -10.94 27.03 -6.53
N GLU A 53 -12.17 26.93 -7.03
CA GLU A 53 -13.31 27.69 -6.49
C GLU A 53 -13.82 27.19 -5.12
N SER A 54 -13.60 25.92 -4.79
CA SER A 54 -14.12 25.33 -3.54
C SER A 54 -13.23 24.20 -3.05
N LEU A 55 -13.00 24.16 -1.74
CA LEU A 55 -12.32 23.08 -1.04
C LEU A 55 -13.35 22.19 -0.31
N GLU A 56 -14.25 21.57 -1.05
CA GLU A 56 -15.23 20.64 -0.48
C GLU A 56 -14.54 19.41 0.09
N SER A 57 -15.09 18.90 1.19
CA SER A 57 -14.59 17.66 1.79
C SER A 57 -15.00 16.48 0.92
N GLN A 58 -14.05 15.64 0.54
CA GLN A 58 -14.37 14.37 -0.12
C GLN A 58 -14.94 13.37 0.88
N ASN A 59 -15.88 12.55 0.40
CA ASN A 59 -16.30 11.37 1.15
C ASN A 59 -15.14 10.36 1.22
N LEU A 60 -14.95 9.78 2.39
CA LEU A 60 -13.95 8.72 2.56
C LEU A 60 -14.43 7.46 1.86
N VAL A 61 -13.60 6.91 0.99
CA VAL A 61 -13.87 5.69 0.24
C VAL A 61 -12.77 4.65 0.44
N TYR A 62 -13.16 3.39 0.44
CA TYR A 62 -12.26 2.27 0.72
C TYR A 62 -12.58 1.12 -0.23
N PHE A 63 -11.61 0.73 -1.02
CA PHE A 63 -11.73 -0.37 -1.97
C PHE A 63 -10.68 -1.45 -1.69
N MET A 64 -11.09 -2.71 -1.82
CA MET A 64 -10.18 -3.84 -1.93
C MET A 64 -10.07 -4.20 -3.41
N LEU A 65 -8.85 -4.30 -3.91
CA LEU A 65 -8.55 -4.75 -5.26
C LEU A 65 -7.72 -6.04 -5.20
N ASN A 66 -8.07 -7.03 -6.01
CA ASN A 66 -7.19 -8.15 -6.30
C ASN A 66 -6.27 -7.77 -7.46
N LYS A 67 -5.18 -7.07 -7.16
CA LYS A 67 -4.22 -6.58 -8.15
C LYS A 67 -3.70 -7.72 -9.04
N PRO A 68 -3.79 -7.64 -10.36
CA PRO A 68 -3.12 -8.56 -11.28
C PRO A 68 -1.64 -8.20 -11.44
N LYS A 69 -0.83 -9.11 -12.02
CA LYS A 69 0.50 -8.77 -12.54
C LYS A 69 0.40 -7.74 -13.65
N GLY A 70 1.47 -6.99 -13.89
CA GLY A 70 1.51 -6.00 -14.98
C GLY A 70 0.93 -4.63 -14.65
N TYR A 71 0.57 -4.38 -13.38
CA TYR A 71 0.11 -3.09 -12.90
C TYR A 71 1.02 -2.58 -11.79
N ILE A 72 1.33 -1.28 -11.81
CA ILE A 72 2.12 -0.64 -10.76
C ILE A 72 1.21 -0.03 -9.69
N CYS A 73 1.68 -0.02 -8.43
CA CYS A 73 1.02 0.64 -7.31
C CYS A 73 1.50 2.10 -7.22
N SER A 74 0.99 2.94 -8.10
CA SER A 74 1.27 4.38 -8.14
C SER A 74 -0.01 5.14 -8.48
N SER A 75 -0.08 6.40 -8.04
CA SER A 75 -1.15 7.32 -8.42
C SER A 75 -0.92 7.98 -9.79
N SER A 76 0.30 7.92 -10.30
CA SER A 76 0.69 8.40 -11.63
C SER A 76 1.91 7.62 -12.12
N ASP A 77 2.11 7.58 -13.43
CA ASP A 77 3.31 6.99 -14.01
C ASP A 77 3.77 7.78 -15.23
N GLU A 78 5.00 8.27 -15.18
CA GLU A 78 5.61 9.05 -16.26
C GLU A 78 5.96 8.21 -17.50
N LYS A 79 6.02 6.88 -17.34
CA LYS A 79 6.36 5.92 -18.41
C LYS A 79 5.13 5.30 -19.08
N GLY A 80 3.92 5.77 -18.76
CA GLY A 80 2.67 5.28 -19.34
C GLY A 80 2.31 3.82 -19.00
N ARG A 81 2.88 3.25 -17.93
CA ARG A 81 2.52 1.89 -17.48
C ARG A 81 1.17 1.90 -16.81
N LYS A 82 0.42 0.81 -16.96
CA LYS A 82 -0.87 0.62 -16.27
C LYS A 82 -0.70 0.66 -14.76
N THR A 83 -1.55 1.43 -14.10
CA THR A 83 -1.58 1.60 -12.64
C THR A 83 -2.75 0.85 -12.03
N VAL A 84 -2.72 0.61 -10.74
CA VAL A 84 -3.86 0.01 -10.01
C VAL A 84 -5.10 0.90 -10.05
N LEU A 85 -4.97 2.19 -10.33
CA LEU A 85 -6.10 3.13 -10.44
C LEU A 85 -6.90 2.90 -11.72
N ASP A 86 -6.27 2.40 -12.79
CA ASP A 86 -6.95 2.09 -14.06
C ASP A 86 -7.99 0.97 -13.91
N LEU A 87 -7.89 0.19 -12.81
CA LEU A 87 -8.81 -0.92 -12.51
C LEU A 87 -10.00 -0.50 -11.64
N VAL A 88 -9.97 0.68 -11.01
CA VAL A 88 -11.00 1.09 -10.04
C VAL A 88 -11.66 2.38 -10.50
N LYS A 89 -12.94 2.26 -10.90
CA LYS A 89 -13.73 3.43 -11.32
C LYS A 89 -14.38 4.10 -10.10
N THR A 90 -13.95 5.31 -9.81
CA THR A 90 -14.53 6.18 -8.77
C THR A 90 -14.39 7.65 -9.15
N LYS A 91 -15.24 8.51 -8.60
CA LYS A 91 -15.11 9.97 -8.75
C LYS A 91 -14.10 10.55 -7.76
N GLU A 92 -13.91 9.85 -6.63
CA GLU A 92 -13.02 10.30 -5.57
C GLU A 92 -11.55 10.08 -5.96
N ARG A 93 -10.70 10.98 -5.52
CA ARG A 93 -9.25 10.85 -5.70
C ARG A 93 -8.69 9.83 -4.71
N ILE A 94 -8.41 8.63 -5.17
CA ILE A 94 -7.87 7.53 -4.37
C ILE A 94 -6.38 7.27 -4.66
N TYR A 95 -5.73 6.53 -3.76
CA TYR A 95 -4.36 6.06 -3.91
C TYR A 95 -4.17 4.69 -3.25
N PRO A 96 -3.17 3.90 -3.71
CA PRO A 96 -2.89 2.60 -3.12
C PRO A 96 -2.26 2.72 -1.73
N VAL A 97 -2.71 1.89 -0.80
CA VAL A 97 -2.17 1.74 0.56
C VAL A 97 -1.01 0.75 0.52
N GLY A 98 0.19 1.28 0.50
CA GLY A 98 1.40 0.51 0.28
C GLY A 98 1.56 0.06 -1.17
N ARG A 99 2.39 -0.96 -1.36
CA ARG A 99 2.72 -1.43 -2.71
C ARG A 99 2.73 -2.95 -2.79
N LEU A 100 2.46 -3.44 -3.98
CA LEU A 100 2.82 -4.75 -4.50
C LEU A 100 3.69 -4.54 -5.74
N ASP A 101 4.70 -5.37 -5.93
CA ASP A 101 5.57 -5.28 -7.10
C ASP A 101 4.77 -5.51 -8.40
N TYR A 102 5.35 -5.13 -9.52
CA TYR A 102 4.77 -5.30 -10.86
C TYR A 102 4.42 -6.76 -11.18
N ASP A 103 5.28 -7.67 -10.74
CA ASP A 103 5.18 -9.12 -10.91
C ASP A 103 4.48 -9.85 -9.74
N SER A 104 3.93 -9.12 -8.77
CA SER A 104 3.18 -9.64 -7.63
C SER A 104 1.69 -9.37 -7.76
N GLU A 105 0.88 -10.22 -7.14
CA GLU A 105 -0.57 -10.20 -7.22
C GLU A 105 -1.22 -10.05 -5.85
N GLY A 106 -2.54 -9.83 -5.85
CA GLY A 106 -3.38 -10.00 -4.66
C GLY A 106 -3.89 -8.73 -4.04
N LEU A 107 -4.22 -8.81 -2.77
CA LEU A 107 -4.93 -7.80 -2.01
C LEU A 107 -4.13 -6.49 -1.93
N ILE A 108 -4.71 -5.43 -2.45
CA ILE A 108 -4.28 -4.06 -2.17
C ILE A 108 -5.51 -3.22 -1.83
N ILE A 109 -5.35 -2.32 -0.86
CA ILE A 109 -6.39 -1.35 -0.49
C ILE A 109 -6.12 -0.06 -1.26
N LEU A 110 -7.19 0.57 -1.78
CA LEU A 110 -7.17 1.91 -2.34
C LEU A 110 -8.13 2.77 -1.56
N THR A 111 -7.72 3.96 -1.17
CA THR A 111 -8.52 4.88 -0.35
C THR A 111 -8.02 6.31 -0.52
N ASN A 112 -8.81 7.28 -0.05
CA ASN A 112 -8.42 8.66 0.18
C ASN A 112 -8.21 8.98 1.68
N ASP A 113 -8.33 7.97 2.57
CA ASP A 113 -8.04 8.08 4.00
C ASP A 113 -6.52 7.95 4.25
N GLY A 114 -5.85 9.10 4.42
CA GLY A 114 -4.41 9.16 4.66
C GLY A 114 -3.97 8.63 6.02
N ASP A 115 -4.84 8.71 7.03
CA ASP A 115 -4.52 8.24 8.38
C ASP A 115 -4.60 6.72 8.43
N LEU A 116 -5.61 6.10 7.79
CA LEU A 116 -5.65 4.66 7.61
C LEU A 116 -4.47 4.15 6.78
N ALA A 117 -4.15 4.84 5.67
CA ALA A 117 -3.01 4.46 4.83
C ALA A 117 -1.69 4.48 5.60
N PHE A 118 -1.46 5.50 6.43
CA PHE A 118 -0.30 5.58 7.32
C PHE A 118 -0.28 4.41 8.30
N LYS A 119 -1.39 4.16 9.00
CA LYS A 119 -1.53 3.09 9.99
C LYS A 119 -1.19 1.72 9.41
N LEU A 120 -1.71 1.40 8.22
CA LEU A 120 -1.50 0.10 7.59
C LEU A 120 -0.10 -0.09 6.98
N THR A 121 0.64 0.99 6.73
CA THR A 121 1.93 0.94 6.02
C THR A 121 3.13 1.27 6.88
N HIS A 122 2.95 2.03 7.97
CA HIS A 122 4.06 2.47 8.78
C HIS A 122 4.69 1.30 9.56
N PRO A 123 6.02 1.09 9.50
CA PRO A 123 6.68 -0.08 10.11
C PRO A 123 6.44 -0.24 11.62
N LYS A 124 6.29 0.86 12.36
CA LYS A 124 6.00 0.82 13.81
C LYS A 124 4.69 0.15 14.17
N MET A 125 3.71 0.15 13.26
CA MET A 125 2.40 -0.45 13.49
C MET A 125 2.39 -1.97 13.33
N GLN A 126 3.44 -2.55 12.75
CA GLN A 126 3.65 -3.99 12.59
C GLN A 126 2.43 -4.76 12.03
N VAL A 127 1.66 -4.12 11.15
CA VAL A 127 0.49 -4.73 10.53
C VAL A 127 0.90 -5.92 9.68
N SER A 128 0.39 -7.10 10.02
CA SER A 128 0.75 -8.34 9.34
C SER A 128 0.23 -8.39 7.90
N LYS A 129 1.02 -8.97 7.01
CA LYS A 129 0.65 -9.21 5.61
C LYS A 129 0.92 -10.67 5.30
N THR A 130 -0.12 -11.39 4.90
CA THR A 130 -0.04 -12.82 4.57
C THR A 130 0.04 -13.02 3.06
N TYR A 131 1.03 -13.80 2.65
CA TYR A 131 1.28 -14.13 1.26
C TYR A 131 1.17 -15.63 1.02
N VAL A 132 0.61 -16.00 -0.13
CA VAL A 132 0.76 -17.32 -0.73
C VAL A 132 1.86 -17.23 -1.78
N VAL A 133 2.87 -18.06 -1.63
CA VAL A 133 4.05 -18.09 -2.49
C VAL A 133 4.20 -19.47 -3.09
N LYS A 134 4.32 -19.60 -4.40
CA LYS A 134 4.68 -20.83 -5.08
C LYS A 134 6.12 -20.75 -5.52
N ILE A 135 6.95 -21.68 -5.08
CA ILE A 135 8.36 -21.80 -5.44
C ILE A 135 8.58 -23.04 -6.31
N LYS A 136 9.63 -23.02 -7.11
CA LYS A 136 10.08 -24.16 -7.89
C LYS A 136 10.76 -25.19 -6.97
N GLY A 137 10.43 -26.47 -7.16
CA GLY A 137 11.00 -27.58 -6.41
C GLY A 137 10.54 -27.67 -4.97
N GLN A 138 11.27 -28.47 -4.20
CA GLN A 138 11.01 -28.76 -2.79
C GLN A 138 11.78 -27.79 -1.88
N ILE A 139 11.33 -27.66 -0.63
CA ILE A 139 12.01 -26.89 0.42
C ILE A 139 12.27 -27.78 1.62
N LYS A 140 13.46 -27.70 2.20
CA LYS A 140 13.87 -28.43 3.39
C LYS A 140 13.50 -27.67 4.66
N GLU A 141 13.36 -28.38 5.79
CA GLU A 141 13.07 -27.73 7.07
C GLU A 141 14.21 -26.79 7.51
N SER A 142 15.47 -27.11 7.22
CA SER A 142 16.61 -26.23 7.47
C SER A 142 16.51 -24.90 6.71
N GLU A 143 16.01 -24.90 5.46
CA GLU A 143 15.78 -23.71 4.65
C GLU A 143 14.61 -22.86 5.20
N LEU A 144 13.54 -23.54 5.67
CA LEU A 144 12.43 -22.88 6.36
C LEU A 144 12.86 -22.23 7.67
N ALA A 145 13.76 -22.87 8.43
CA ALA A 145 14.31 -22.32 9.66
C ALA A 145 15.08 -21.01 9.40
N VAL A 146 15.86 -20.94 8.32
CA VAL A 146 16.56 -19.71 7.90
C VAL A 146 15.56 -18.57 7.62
N LEU A 147 14.49 -18.85 6.85
CA LEU A 147 13.47 -17.84 6.57
C LEU A 147 12.78 -17.35 7.85
N ARG A 148 12.42 -18.27 8.75
CA ARG A 148 11.75 -17.92 10.03
C ARG A 148 12.63 -17.07 10.94
N ALA A 149 13.93 -17.33 10.96
CA ALA A 149 14.89 -16.56 11.76
C ALA A 149 15.10 -15.13 11.21
N GLY A 150 14.80 -14.94 9.95
CA GLY A 150 15.17 -13.75 9.18
C GLY A 150 16.61 -13.84 8.67
N VAL A 151 16.96 -13.05 7.69
CA VAL A 151 18.26 -13.09 7.01
C VAL A 151 18.85 -11.70 6.84
N LYS A 152 20.17 -11.61 6.80
CA LYS A 152 20.89 -10.39 6.36
C LYS A 152 21.49 -10.66 4.99
N ILE A 153 21.15 -9.84 4.01
CA ILE A 153 21.64 -9.92 2.63
C ILE A 153 22.28 -8.57 2.30
N GLY A 154 23.60 -8.54 2.17
CA GLY A 154 24.34 -7.30 2.11
C GLY A 154 24.07 -6.43 3.34
N ASP A 155 23.68 -5.17 3.13
CA ASP A 155 23.34 -4.23 4.21
C ASP A 155 21.89 -4.30 4.67
N VAL A 156 21.05 -5.11 3.99
CA VAL A 156 19.63 -5.21 4.31
C VAL A 156 19.37 -6.38 5.25
N LYS A 157 18.84 -6.10 6.44
CA LYS A 157 18.36 -7.11 7.38
C LYS A 157 16.86 -7.31 7.19
N TYR A 158 16.45 -8.53 6.84
CA TYR A 158 15.05 -8.97 6.83
C TYR A 158 14.72 -9.61 8.18
N ASN A 159 13.61 -9.21 8.78
CA ASN A 159 13.22 -9.64 10.11
C ASN A 159 12.60 -11.05 10.11
N LYS A 160 12.38 -11.58 11.31
CA LYS A 160 11.67 -12.84 11.52
C LYS A 160 10.31 -12.82 10.86
N CYS A 161 9.95 -13.93 10.20
CA CYS A 161 8.63 -14.11 9.60
C CYS A 161 8.03 -15.47 9.96
N LYS A 162 6.72 -15.63 9.77
CA LYS A 162 6.09 -16.94 9.95
C LYS A 162 6.01 -17.60 8.57
N VAL A 163 6.54 -18.83 8.46
CA VAL A 163 6.50 -19.62 7.20
C VAL A 163 5.95 -20.99 7.48
N LYS A 164 4.97 -21.41 6.65
CA LYS A 164 4.39 -22.75 6.66
C LYS A 164 4.29 -23.30 5.24
N VAL A 165 4.57 -24.57 5.04
CA VAL A 165 4.24 -25.30 3.81
C VAL A 165 2.72 -25.58 3.84
N ILE A 166 2.01 -25.21 2.78
CA ILE A 166 0.56 -25.43 2.65
C ILE A 166 0.20 -26.44 1.58
N ALA A 167 1.08 -26.69 0.61
CA ALA A 167 0.96 -27.74 -0.38
C ALA A 167 2.32 -28.01 -1.02
N THR A 168 2.52 -29.20 -1.53
CA THR A 168 3.74 -29.60 -2.23
C THR A 168 3.41 -30.57 -3.37
N ASP A 169 4.26 -30.54 -4.39
CA ASP A 169 4.24 -31.43 -5.54
C ASP A 169 5.69 -31.73 -5.94
N LYS A 170 5.94 -32.68 -6.84
CA LYS A 170 7.30 -33.02 -7.30
C LYS A 170 8.09 -31.80 -7.79
N ASN A 171 7.42 -30.85 -8.45
CA ASN A 171 8.03 -29.73 -9.17
C ASN A 171 7.90 -28.38 -8.46
N TRP A 172 7.10 -28.29 -7.39
CA TRP A 172 6.85 -27.03 -6.69
C TRP A 172 6.43 -27.22 -5.25
N THR A 173 6.63 -26.19 -4.46
CA THR A 173 6.10 -26.07 -3.10
C THR A 173 5.32 -24.77 -2.96
N LYS A 174 4.19 -24.81 -2.25
CA LYS A 174 3.38 -23.64 -1.90
C LYS A 174 3.54 -23.33 -0.44
N LEU A 175 3.89 -22.08 -0.15
CA LEU A 175 4.15 -21.57 1.20
C LEU A 175 3.11 -20.52 1.58
N SER A 176 2.76 -20.46 2.86
CA SER A 176 2.15 -19.30 3.49
C SER A 176 3.25 -18.54 4.24
N ILE A 177 3.45 -17.27 3.91
CA ILE A 177 4.44 -16.41 4.55
C ILE A 177 3.73 -15.21 5.15
N VAL A 178 3.96 -14.93 6.45
CA VAL A 178 3.43 -13.76 7.14
C VAL A 178 4.58 -12.83 7.50
N LEU A 179 4.53 -11.61 6.98
CA LEU A 179 5.46 -10.52 7.27
C LEU A 179 4.80 -9.46 8.15
N PHE A 180 5.59 -8.80 8.99
CA PHE A 180 5.19 -7.65 9.83
C PHE A 180 5.83 -6.34 9.35
N GLU A 181 6.63 -6.41 8.31
CA GLU A 181 7.27 -5.29 7.62
C GLU A 181 6.93 -5.35 6.11
N GLY A 182 7.60 -4.62 5.28
CA GLY A 182 7.34 -4.60 3.83
C GLY A 182 8.50 -3.96 3.10
N LYS A 183 9.69 -4.54 3.23
CA LYS A 183 10.87 -4.09 2.51
C LYS A 183 10.76 -4.39 1.02
N ASN A 184 11.56 -3.70 0.23
CA ASN A 184 11.56 -3.90 -1.22
C ASN A 184 11.88 -5.35 -1.55
N ARG A 185 10.98 -6.01 -2.32
CA ARG A 185 11.10 -7.38 -2.81
C ARG A 185 11.47 -8.42 -1.73
N GLU A 186 11.11 -8.19 -0.48
CA GLU A 186 11.53 -8.92 0.71
C GLU A 186 11.42 -10.44 0.55
N ILE A 187 10.22 -10.97 0.26
CA ILE A 187 10.01 -12.42 0.10
C ILE A 187 10.86 -13.00 -1.03
N ARG A 188 11.00 -12.29 -2.14
CA ARG A 188 11.79 -12.75 -3.29
C ARG A 188 13.28 -12.81 -2.94
N ASN A 189 13.78 -11.77 -2.28
CA ASN A 189 15.18 -11.72 -1.87
C ASN A 189 15.51 -12.80 -0.84
N MET A 190 14.61 -13.02 0.14
CA MET A 190 14.78 -14.08 1.15
C MET A 190 14.76 -15.48 0.53
N LEU A 191 13.89 -15.74 -0.44
CA LEU A 191 13.80 -17.02 -1.13
C LEU A 191 14.98 -17.23 -2.09
N ASP A 192 15.40 -16.21 -2.81
CA ASP A 192 16.58 -16.22 -3.68
C ASP A 192 17.86 -16.52 -2.88
N PHE A 193 18.00 -15.94 -1.69
CA PHE A 193 19.12 -16.19 -0.77
C PHE A 193 19.29 -17.68 -0.42
N ILE A 194 18.20 -18.44 -0.34
CA ILE A 194 18.23 -19.90 -0.13
C ILE A 194 18.11 -20.69 -1.45
N GLY A 195 18.33 -20.04 -2.60
CA GLY A 195 18.32 -20.66 -3.92
C GLY A 195 16.95 -21.12 -4.42
N LYS A 196 15.85 -20.47 -4.00
CA LYS A 196 14.47 -20.81 -4.41
C LYS A 196 13.87 -19.79 -5.37
N GLU A 197 13.53 -20.22 -6.57
CA GLU A 197 12.85 -19.42 -7.57
C GLU A 197 11.36 -19.24 -7.25
N VAL A 198 10.87 -17.99 -7.23
CA VAL A 198 9.46 -17.65 -6.98
C VAL A 198 8.67 -17.66 -8.28
N ILE A 199 7.75 -18.60 -8.42
CA ILE A 199 6.82 -18.75 -9.57
C ILE A 199 5.61 -17.80 -9.40
N LEU A 200 5.06 -17.74 -8.18
CA LEU A 200 3.89 -16.91 -7.85
C LEU A 200 4.07 -16.27 -6.49
N LEU A 201 3.72 -14.99 -6.40
CA LEU A 201 3.65 -14.26 -5.15
C LEU A 201 2.33 -13.50 -5.09
N LYS A 202 1.46 -13.89 -4.16
CA LYS A 202 0.12 -13.31 -4.01
C LYS A 202 -0.12 -12.93 -2.56
N ARG A 203 -0.41 -11.65 -2.29
CA ARG A 203 -0.87 -11.21 -0.97
C ARG A 203 -2.34 -11.58 -0.80
N VAL A 204 -2.66 -12.38 0.21
CA VAL A 204 -4.01 -12.91 0.45
C VAL A 204 -4.71 -12.28 1.66
N ALA A 205 -3.94 -11.63 2.53
CA ALA A 205 -4.54 -10.89 3.66
C ALA A 205 -3.65 -9.72 4.13
N ILE A 206 -4.29 -8.73 4.75
CA ILE A 206 -3.69 -7.67 5.56
C ILE A 206 -4.37 -7.77 6.92
N SER A 207 -3.62 -8.16 7.95
CA SER A 207 -4.17 -8.59 9.25
C SER A 207 -5.30 -9.62 9.04
N GLU A 208 -6.51 -9.41 9.62
CA GLU A 208 -7.65 -10.32 9.41
C GLU A 208 -8.46 -10.02 8.12
N LEU A 209 -8.17 -8.91 7.44
CA LEU A 209 -8.82 -8.62 6.17
C LEU A 209 -8.32 -9.56 5.09
N LYS A 210 -9.17 -10.49 4.66
CA LYS A 210 -8.86 -11.52 3.66
C LYS A 210 -9.36 -11.14 2.27
N LEU A 211 -8.58 -11.47 1.26
CA LEU A 211 -8.95 -11.28 -0.16
C LEU A 211 -10.24 -12.02 -0.52
N GLY A 212 -10.45 -13.20 0.10
CA GLY A 212 -11.61 -14.04 -0.18
C GLY A 212 -11.69 -14.51 -1.63
N GLY A 213 -12.92 -14.60 -2.15
CA GLY A 213 -13.21 -15.03 -3.52
C GLY A 213 -13.12 -13.94 -4.59
N LEU A 214 -12.58 -12.76 -4.28
CA LEU A 214 -12.48 -11.67 -5.26
C LEU A 214 -11.57 -12.10 -6.43
N SER A 215 -12.07 -12.05 -7.67
CA SER A 215 -11.35 -12.51 -8.86
C SER A 215 -10.18 -11.56 -9.19
N ARG A 216 -9.23 -12.04 -9.97
CA ARG A 216 -8.06 -11.23 -10.39
C ARG A 216 -8.50 -10.04 -11.25
N GLY A 217 -8.05 -8.84 -10.89
CA GLY A 217 -8.40 -7.58 -11.53
C GLY A 217 -9.72 -6.99 -11.04
N GLU A 218 -10.50 -7.71 -10.26
CA GLU A 218 -11.74 -7.19 -9.68
C GLU A 218 -11.48 -6.42 -8.39
N PHE A 219 -12.36 -5.46 -8.13
CA PHE A 219 -12.40 -4.69 -6.90
C PHE A 219 -13.79 -4.66 -6.29
N ARG A 220 -13.87 -4.37 -5.02
CA ARG A 220 -15.11 -4.09 -4.29
C ARG A 220 -14.89 -3.02 -3.22
N PRO A 221 -15.95 -2.30 -2.84
CA PRO A 221 -15.91 -1.52 -1.60
C PRO A 221 -15.61 -2.42 -0.40
N LEU A 222 -14.92 -1.88 0.61
CA LEU A 222 -14.84 -2.51 1.92
C LEU A 222 -16.19 -2.38 2.62
N LYS A 223 -16.56 -3.40 3.40
CA LYS A 223 -17.74 -3.36 4.26
C LYS A 223 -17.44 -2.54 5.51
N ASP A 224 -18.46 -1.97 6.14
CA ASP A 224 -18.30 -1.09 7.30
C ASP A 224 -17.50 -1.77 8.44
N PHE A 225 -17.80 -3.04 8.73
CA PHE A 225 -17.06 -3.78 9.75
C PHE A 225 -15.58 -4.03 9.39
N GLU A 226 -15.25 -4.14 8.08
CA GLU A 226 -13.86 -4.25 7.62
C GLU A 226 -13.12 -2.92 7.80
N ILE A 227 -13.80 -1.81 7.52
CA ILE A 227 -13.26 -0.45 7.71
C ILE A 227 -13.03 -0.19 9.20
N GLU A 228 -14.02 -0.47 10.03
CA GLU A 228 -13.92 -0.31 11.48
C GLU A 228 -12.79 -1.16 12.06
N TYR A 229 -12.71 -2.43 11.67
CA TYR A 229 -11.61 -3.31 12.06
C TYR A 229 -10.24 -2.69 11.70
N LEU A 230 -10.05 -2.23 10.46
CA LEU A 230 -8.78 -1.65 10.01
C LEU A 230 -8.44 -0.34 10.73
N LYS A 231 -9.44 0.43 11.12
CA LYS A 231 -9.25 1.66 11.91
C LYS A 231 -8.86 1.38 13.36
N ASN A 232 -9.14 0.19 13.87
CA ASN A 232 -8.89 -0.20 15.27
C ASN A 232 -7.67 -1.13 15.46
N ILE A 233 -6.92 -1.44 14.40
CA ILE A 233 -5.65 -2.20 14.48
C ILE A 233 -4.61 -1.46 15.30
#